data_b46613c846c855f1ddef40937ea34098
#
_entry.id   b46613c846c855f1ddef40937ea34098
#
_cell.length_a   1.000
_cell.length_b   1.000
_cell.length_c   1.000
_cell.angle_alpha   90.00
_cell.angle_beta   90.00
_cell.angle_gamma   90.00
#
_symmetry.space_group_name_H-M   'P 1'
#
loop_
_entity.id
_entity.type
_entity.pdbx_description
1 polymer ?
#
loop_
_entity_poly.entity_id
_entity_poly.type
_entity_poly.pdbx_seq_one_letter_code
_entity_poly.pdbx_strand_id
1 'polypeptide(L)'
;MFDWSAKEKIILPIMIVVLLIFAIGICLLTRNKSEKIKRLPLFIITIIILALEVAKQIYNLCIGYDLWAIPLHFCSLFMFFYSFSNFGKGKLKRFGDIMTVCCTFLVIVLFYLNPSNIIGESCENVFANFSNFHTFTYHHLLFLYYFIFLGSNLIVAKFSDLIYIIIGISSYAVVAITFAFSLNVNFCSILHNSFAPLEAIRTACGNIVYLICLFAVGILASCAVYIVFTILNRKINIGKIKEP
;
A
#
# COMPACT_ATOMS: atom_id res chain seq x y z
N MET A 1 3.51 22.34 -3.71
CA MET A 1 3.38 21.11 -4.50
C MET A 1 4.15 19.94 -3.88
N PHE A 2 5.31 20.13 -3.32
CA PHE A 2 6.04 19.19 -2.46
C PHE A 2 6.29 19.90 -1.13
N ASP A 3 5.39 19.72 -0.20
CA ASP A 3 5.43 20.45 1.07
C ASP A 3 6.07 19.55 2.14
N TRP A 4 7.38 19.33 1.94
CA TRP A 4 8.18 18.56 2.88
C TRP A 4 8.70 19.47 3.99
N SER A 5 8.48 19.08 5.22
CA SER A 5 9.10 19.74 6.38
C SER A 5 10.64 19.64 6.32
N ALA A 6 11.31 20.42 7.14
CA ALA A 6 12.78 20.39 7.21
C ALA A 6 13.32 19.01 7.62
N LYS A 7 12.63 18.30 8.54
CA LYS A 7 13.02 16.95 8.97
C LYS A 7 12.70 15.89 7.91
N GLU A 8 11.56 16.00 7.23
CA GLU A 8 11.20 15.08 6.14
C GLU A 8 12.22 15.09 5.00
N LYS A 9 12.75 16.27 4.63
CA LYS A 9 13.81 16.41 3.62
C LYS A 9 15.08 15.65 3.96
N ILE A 10 15.33 15.37 5.22
CA ILE A 10 16.50 14.62 5.69
C ILE A 10 16.17 13.17 5.95
N ILE A 11 15.10 12.91 6.72
CA ILE A 11 14.79 11.56 7.22
C ILE A 11 14.30 10.66 6.08
N LEU A 12 13.40 11.11 5.22
CA LEU A 12 12.79 10.26 4.21
C LEU A 12 13.78 9.75 3.14
N PRO A 13 14.69 10.57 2.58
CA PRO A 13 15.72 10.08 1.68
C PRO A 13 16.68 9.07 2.35
N ILE A 14 17.04 9.29 3.61
CA ILE A 14 17.86 8.34 4.35
C ILE A 14 17.11 7.03 4.54
N MET A 15 15.84 7.08 4.95
CA MET A 15 15.03 5.89 5.18
C MET A 15 14.86 5.06 3.91
N ILE A 16 14.58 5.68 2.74
CA ILE A 16 14.45 4.91 1.48
C ILE A 16 15.76 4.19 1.13
N VAL A 17 16.91 4.84 1.31
CA VAL A 17 18.22 4.24 1.07
C VAL A 17 18.46 3.07 2.02
N VAL A 18 18.18 3.24 3.30
CA VAL A 18 18.28 2.18 4.31
C VAL A 18 17.40 0.99 3.96
N LEU A 19 16.12 1.23 3.62
CA LEU A 19 15.18 0.17 3.23
C LEU A 19 15.64 -0.58 1.98
N LEU A 20 16.18 0.14 0.99
CA LEU A 20 16.73 -0.47 -0.23
C LEU A 20 17.95 -1.33 0.07
N ILE A 21 18.89 -0.87 0.92
CA ILE A 21 20.06 -1.65 1.33
C ILE A 21 19.62 -2.94 2.03
N PHE A 22 18.68 -2.86 2.98
CA PHE A 22 18.13 -4.04 3.65
C PHE A 22 17.44 -5.00 2.67
N ALA A 23 16.60 -4.47 1.78
CA ALA A 23 15.91 -5.30 0.78
C ALA A 23 16.89 -5.99 -0.16
N ILE A 24 17.89 -5.27 -0.67
CA ILE A 24 18.95 -5.84 -1.53
C ILE A 24 19.71 -6.93 -0.77
N GLY A 25 20.13 -6.67 0.48
CA GLY A 25 20.82 -7.65 1.32
C GLY A 25 20.01 -8.94 1.47
N ILE A 26 18.72 -8.83 1.82
CA ILE A 26 17.81 -9.98 1.95
C ILE A 26 17.66 -10.72 0.60
N CYS A 27 17.48 -10.00 -0.50
CA CYS A 27 17.34 -10.59 -1.83
C CYS A 27 18.61 -11.33 -2.26
N LEU A 28 19.80 -10.79 -1.98
CA LEU A 28 21.08 -11.44 -2.28
C LEU A 28 21.26 -12.71 -1.45
N LEU A 29 20.97 -12.66 -0.15
CA LEU A 29 21.07 -13.82 0.75
C LEU A 29 20.10 -14.95 0.37
N THR A 30 18.94 -14.59 -0.20
CA THR A 30 17.89 -15.57 -0.55
C THR A 30 17.87 -15.92 -2.04
N ARG A 31 18.70 -15.30 -2.89
CA ARG A 31 18.66 -15.40 -4.37
C ARG A 31 18.57 -16.85 -4.87
N ASN A 32 19.43 -17.73 -4.34
CA ASN A 32 19.55 -19.13 -4.79
C ASN A 32 18.77 -20.11 -3.90
N LYS A 33 17.87 -19.61 -3.06
CA LYS A 33 17.07 -20.43 -2.15
C LYS A 33 15.69 -20.73 -2.74
N SER A 34 15.01 -21.72 -2.15
CA SER A 34 13.64 -22.08 -2.52
C SER A 34 12.65 -20.90 -2.33
N GLU A 35 11.51 -20.93 -3.02
CA GLU A 35 10.45 -19.91 -2.90
C GLU A 35 10.01 -19.75 -1.42
N LYS A 36 9.94 -20.85 -0.67
CA LYS A 36 9.60 -20.83 0.75
C LYS A 36 10.56 -19.95 1.57
N ILE A 37 11.87 -20.05 1.32
CA ILE A 37 12.89 -19.25 2.02
C ILE A 37 12.82 -17.79 1.55
N LYS A 38 12.59 -17.52 0.27
CA LYS A 38 12.41 -16.16 -0.26
C LYS A 38 11.19 -15.47 0.33
N ARG A 39 10.14 -16.22 0.66
CA ARG A 39 8.91 -15.67 1.28
C ARG A 39 9.00 -15.50 2.80
N LEU A 40 9.99 -16.09 3.47
CA LEU A 40 10.12 -16.01 4.93
C LEU A 40 10.24 -14.57 5.45
N PRO A 41 11.08 -13.68 4.89
CA PRO A 41 11.12 -12.27 5.31
C PRO A 41 9.78 -11.55 5.11
N LEU A 42 9.09 -11.83 4.01
CA LEU A 42 7.76 -11.25 3.73
C LEU A 42 6.71 -11.71 4.75
N PHE A 43 6.75 -12.98 5.11
CA PHE A 43 5.91 -13.55 6.16
C PHE A 43 6.15 -12.86 7.51
N ILE A 44 7.42 -12.68 7.90
CA ILE A 44 7.79 -12.01 9.16
C ILE A 44 7.28 -10.56 9.15
N ILE A 45 7.49 -9.81 8.07
CA ILE A 45 7.01 -8.43 7.96
C ILE A 45 5.48 -8.38 8.03
N THR A 46 4.78 -9.33 7.41
CA THR A 46 3.31 -9.41 7.49
C THR A 46 2.84 -9.61 8.93
N ILE A 47 3.47 -10.49 9.69
CA ILE A 47 3.14 -10.69 11.11
C ILE A 47 3.36 -9.42 11.92
N ILE A 48 4.47 -8.70 11.68
CA ILE A 48 4.76 -7.44 12.37
C ILE A 48 3.69 -6.38 12.02
N ILE A 49 3.31 -6.25 10.75
CA ILE A 49 2.26 -5.33 10.29
C ILE A 49 0.92 -5.64 10.98
N LEU A 50 0.53 -6.91 11.05
CA LEU A 50 -0.70 -7.34 11.74
C LEU A 50 -0.64 -7.04 13.24
N ALA A 51 0.50 -7.30 13.88
CA ALA A 51 0.70 -7.01 15.29
C ALA A 51 0.64 -5.49 15.59
N LEU A 52 1.24 -4.67 14.72
CA LEU A 52 1.16 -3.22 14.82
C LEU A 52 -0.29 -2.72 14.67
N GLU A 53 -1.06 -3.26 13.74
CA GLU A 53 -2.44 -2.86 13.56
C GLU A 53 -3.30 -3.27 14.78
N VAL A 54 -3.13 -4.49 15.31
CA VAL A 54 -3.80 -4.92 16.54
C VAL A 54 -3.42 -4.01 17.72
N ALA A 55 -2.14 -3.69 17.88
CA ALA A 55 -1.67 -2.78 18.91
C ALA A 55 -2.28 -1.37 18.77
N LYS A 56 -2.42 -0.86 17.54
CA LYS A 56 -3.09 0.41 17.24
C LYS A 56 -4.56 0.37 17.68
N GLN A 57 -5.28 -0.70 17.38
CA GLN A 57 -6.67 -0.84 17.78
C GLN A 57 -6.82 -0.89 19.31
N ILE A 58 -5.96 -1.64 20.01
CA ILE A 58 -5.96 -1.70 21.47
C ILE A 58 -5.64 -0.32 22.07
N TYR A 59 -4.61 0.36 21.55
CA TYR A 59 -4.25 1.71 22.00
C TYR A 59 -5.43 2.68 21.88
N ASN A 60 -6.13 2.70 20.72
CA ASN A 60 -7.29 3.56 20.52
C ASN A 60 -8.45 3.20 21.47
N LEU A 61 -8.68 1.94 21.79
CA LEU A 61 -9.67 1.54 22.79
C LEU A 61 -9.34 2.06 24.18
N CYS A 62 -8.05 2.17 24.53
CA CYS A 62 -7.61 2.65 25.85
C CYS A 62 -7.70 4.18 26.01
N ILE A 63 -7.56 4.95 24.92
CA ILE A 63 -7.54 6.42 24.99
C ILE A 63 -8.86 7.10 24.59
N GLY A 64 -9.87 6.32 24.23
CA GLY A 64 -11.11 6.79 23.61
C GLY A 64 -11.07 6.56 22.11
N TYR A 65 -11.94 5.66 21.61
CA TYR A 65 -11.87 5.19 20.24
C TYR A 65 -12.25 6.27 19.24
N ASP A 66 -11.28 6.66 18.40
CA ASP A 66 -11.52 7.48 17.24
C ASP A 66 -11.93 6.60 16.04
N LEU A 67 -13.10 6.88 15.44
CA LEU A 67 -13.60 6.15 14.27
C LEU A 67 -12.66 6.24 13.07
N TRP A 68 -11.81 7.27 13.02
CA TRP A 68 -10.77 7.39 12.00
C TRP A 68 -9.71 6.28 12.09
N ALA A 69 -9.55 5.65 13.26
CA ALA A 69 -8.64 4.53 13.47
C ALA A 69 -9.10 3.21 12.81
N ILE A 70 -10.36 3.12 12.37
CA ILE A 70 -10.88 1.94 11.64
C ILE A 70 -10.01 1.71 10.39
N PRO A 71 -9.56 0.46 10.13
CA PRO A 71 -8.60 0.17 9.07
C PRO A 71 -9.25 0.16 7.67
N LEU A 72 -9.91 1.26 7.32
CA LEU A 72 -10.54 1.50 6.02
C LEU A 72 -9.81 2.54 5.18
N HIS A 73 -8.69 3.08 5.65
CA HIS A 73 -7.79 3.88 4.82
C HIS A 73 -7.06 2.99 3.82
N PHE A 74 -6.72 3.55 2.66
CA PHE A 74 -6.07 2.79 1.60
C PHE A 74 -4.77 2.11 2.07
N CYS A 75 -4.00 2.77 2.94
CA CYS A 75 -2.80 2.20 3.52
C CYS A 75 -3.08 0.96 4.39
N SER A 76 -4.20 0.93 5.11
CA SER A 76 -4.57 -0.20 5.98
C SER A 76 -4.92 -1.46 5.21
N LEU A 77 -5.29 -1.35 3.91
CA LEU A 77 -5.60 -2.52 3.09
C LEU A 77 -4.41 -3.44 2.88
N PHE A 78 -3.18 -2.92 3.03
CA PHE A 78 -1.98 -3.74 2.82
C PHE A 78 -1.83 -4.86 3.83
N MET A 79 -2.38 -4.74 5.03
CA MET A 79 -2.43 -5.86 5.97
C MET A 79 -3.20 -7.05 5.39
N PHE A 80 -4.29 -6.80 4.63
CA PHE A 80 -5.05 -7.84 3.94
C PHE A 80 -4.30 -8.35 2.70
N PHE A 81 -3.78 -7.46 1.84
CA PHE A 81 -3.07 -7.87 0.63
C PHE A 81 -1.83 -8.72 0.93
N TYR A 82 -1.04 -8.31 1.92
CA TYR A 82 0.13 -9.07 2.36
C TYR A 82 -0.25 -10.38 3.05
N SER A 83 -1.36 -10.38 3.81
CA SER A 83 -1.90 -11.62 4.38
C SER A 83 -2.35 -12.58 3.29
N PHE A 84 -3.08 -12.12 2.28
CA PHE A 84 -3.49 -12.95 1.16
C PHE A 84 -2.29 -13.46 0.35
N SER A 85 -1.27 -12.65 0.15
CA SER A 85 -0.02 -13.03 -0.52
C SER A 85 0.74 -14.13 0.23
N ASN A 86 0.78 -14.10 1.57
CA ASN A 86 1.58 -15.02 2.37
C ASN A 86 0.81 -16.22 2.94
N PHE A 87 -0.46 -16.05 3.32
CA PHE A 87 -1.29 -17.12 3.89
C PHE A 87 -2.32 -17.69 2.91
N GLY A 88 -2.65 -16.94 1.85
CA GLY A 88 -3.60 -17.35 0.84
C GLY A 88 -3.12 -18.49 -0.02
N LYS A 89 -4.05 -19.18 -0.70
CA LYS A 89 -3.79 -20.23 -1.67
C LYS A 89 -4.48 -19.91 -3.00
N GLY A 90 -3.94 -20.43 -4.10
CA GLY A 90 -4.58 -20.32 -5.43
C GLY A 90 -4.88 -18.87 -5.82
N LYS A 91 -6.14 -18.57 -6.14
CA LYS A 91 -6.61 -17.26 -6.60
C LYS A 91 -6.44 -16.17 -5.53
N LEU A 92 -6.61 -16.49 -4.25
CA LEU A 92 -6.47 -15.52 -3.16
C LEU A 92 -5.02 -15.06 -2.99
N LYS A 93 -4.06 -16.01 -3.03
CA LYS A 93 -2.63 -15.67 -3.05
C LYS A 93 -2.31 -14.79 -4.26
N ARG A 94 -2.80 -15.18 -5.45
CA ARG A 94 -2.59 -14.42 -6.68
C ARG A 94 -3.12 -13.00 -6.57
N PHE A 95 -4.33 -12.83 -6.03
CA PHE A 95 -4.93 -11.53 -5.77
C PHE A 95 -4.01 -10.68 -4.85
N GLY A 96 -3.57 -11.24 -3.72
CA GLY A 96 -2.66 -10.55 -2.79
C GLY A 96 -1.35 -10.13 -3.46
N ASP A 97 -0.72 -11.01 -4.25
CA ASP A 97 0.51 -10.72 -4.98
C ASP A 97 0.32 -9.55 -5.99
N ILE A 98 -0.80 -9.54 -6.73
CA ILE A 98 -1.12 -8.50 -7.72
C ILE A 98 -1.37 -7.14 -7.05
N MET A 99 -2.21 -7.12 -6.01
CA MET A 99 -2.51 -5.89 -5.28
C MET A 99 -1.27 -5.32 -4.58
N THR A 100 -0.37 -6.18 -4.11
CA THR A 100 0.95 -5.78 -3.60
C THR A 100 1.74 -5.02 -4.67
N VAL A 101 1.82 -5.52 -5.90
CA VAL A 101 2.60 -4.88 -6.96
C VAL A 101 2.06 -3.50 -7.32
N CYS A 102 0.76 -3.38 -7.58
CA CYS A 102 0.20 -2.14 -8.10
C CYS A 102 -0.09 -1.11 -7.00
N CYS A 103 -0.72 -1.52 -5.91
CA CYS A 103 -1.19 -0.58 -4.89
C CYS A 103 -0.04 -0.08 -4.00
N THR A 104 0.94 -0.95 -3.63
CA THR A 104 2.07 -0.48 -2.82
C THR A 104 2.91 0.54 -3.57
N PHE A 105 3.14 0.36 -4.86
CA PHE A 105 3.85 1.35 -5.67
C PHE A 105 3.16 2.72 -5.63
N LEU A 106 1.83 2.73 -5.79
CA LEU A 106 1.06 3.99 -5.72
C LEU A 106 1.18 4.66 -4.35
N VAL A 107 1.11 3.89 -3.25
CA VAL A 107 1.30 4.46 -1.92
C VAL A 107 2.72 5.00 -1.73
N ILE A 108 3.75 4.33 -2.23
CA ILE A 108 5.13 4.85 -2.20
C ILE A 108 5.20 6.19 -2.94
N VAL A 109 4.64 6.26 -4.15
CA VAL A 109 4.63 7.50 -4.95
C VAL A 109 3.88 8.61 -4.21
N LEU A 110 2.67 8.35 -3.72
CA LEU A 110 1.88 9.35 -2.99
C LEU A 110 2.58 9.80 -1.69
N PHE A 111 3.22 8.88 -0.99
CA PHE A 111 3.98 9.17 0.23
C PHE A 111 5.12 10.16 -0.04
N TYR A 112 5.91 9.92 -1.09
CA TYR A 112 7.02 10.83 -1.42
C TYR A 112 6.57 12.11 -2.15
N LEU A 113 5.37 12.12 -2.75
CA LEU A 113 4.80 13.34 -3.30
C LEU A 113 4.29 14.29 -2.21
N ASN A 114 3.66 13.75 -1.18
CA ASN A 114 3.11 14.54 -0.07
C ASN A 114 3.10 13.72 1.22
N PRO A 115 4.24 13.61 1.94
CA PRO A 115 4.35 12.81 3.16
C PRO A 115 3.39 13.28 4.26
N SER A 116 3.24 14.58 4.46
CA SER A 116 2.39 15.16 5.51
C SER A 116 0.93 14.70 5.41
N ASN A 117 0.40 14.46 4.21
CA ASN A 117 -0.96 13.92 4.03
C ASN A 117 -1.10 12.44 4.42
N ILE A 118 0.00 11.69 4.47
CA ILE A 118 -0.03 10.25 4.75
C ILE A 118 0.41 9.95 6.17
N ILE A 119 1.49 10.60 6.64
CA ILE A 119 2.07 10.36 7.96
C ILE A 119 1.89 11.51 8.94
N GLY A 120 1.28 12.64 8.49
CA GLY A 120 1.11 13.82 9.33
C GLY A 120 2.44 14.26 9.95
N GLU A 121 2.43 14.57 11.23
CA GLU A 121 3.61 14.97 12.00
C GLU A 121 4.49 13.79 12.45
N SER A 122 4.19 12.55 12.02
CA SER A 122 4.87 11.34 12.51
C SER A 122 6.38 11.35 12.22
N CYS A 123 6.80 11.96 11.11
CA CYS A 123 8.21 12.06 10.76
C CYS A 123 8.99 12.99 11.70
N GLU A 124 8.33 14.03 12.20
CA GLU A 124 8.98 15.01 13.09
C GLU A 124 9.08 14.52 14.54
N ASN A 125 8.09 13.73 14.96
CA ASN A 125 7.88 13.32 16.33
C ASN A 125 7.58 11.83 16.46
N VAL A 126 8.40 10.97 15.83
CA VAL A 126 8.18 9.50 15.74
C VAL A 126 7.90 8.87 17.12
N PHE A 127 8.65 9.26 18.13
CA PHE A 127 8.55 8.68 19.48
C PHE A 127 7.71 9.51 20.47
N ALA A 128 7.00 10.57 20.01
CA ALA A 128 6.17 11.38 20.89
C ALA A 128 4.96 10.61 21.44
N ASN A 129 4.38 9.72 20.65
CA ASN A 129 3.27 8.87 21.03
C ASN A 129 3.23 7.60 20.18
N PHE A 130 2.40 6.64 20.60
CA PHE A 130 2.27 5.37 19.88
C PHE A 130 1.70 5.54 18.46
N SER A 131 0.77 6.46 18.24
CA SER A 131 0.16 6.69 16.91
C SER A 131 1.20 7.14 15.89
N ASN A 132 2.08 8.08 16.26
CA ASN A 132 3.17 8.54 15.40
C ASN A 132 4.16 7.42 15.09
N PHE A 133 4.58 6.67 16.13
CA PHE A 133 5.46 5.52 15.97
C PHE A 133 4.85 4.46 15.04
N HIS A 134 3.56 4.12 15.26
CA HIS A 134 2.83 3.18 14.43
C HIS A 134 2.81 3.64 12.97
N THR A 135 2.34 4.88 12.72
CA THR A 135 2.16 5.40 11.36
C THR A 135 3.47 5.42 10.59
N PHE A 136 4.54 5.90 11.21
CA PHE A 136 5.87 5.94 10.61
C PHE A 136 6.39 4.53 10.30
N THR A 137 6.38 3.64 11.30
CA THR A 137 6.92 2.28 11.19
C THR A 137 6.11 1.44 10.20
N TYR A 138 4.79 1.55 10.25
CA TYR A 138 3.88 0.82 9.38
C TYR A 138 4.18 1.11 7.90
N HIS A 139 4.26 2.38 7.49
CA HIS A 139 4.51 2.74 6.10
C HIS A 139 5.91 2.30 5.62
N HIS A 140 6.93 2.41 6.46
CA HIS A 140 8.26 1.95 6.11
C HIS A 140 8.35 0.41 5.98
N LEU A 141 7.58 -0.34 6.77
CA LEU A 141 7.46 -1.80 6.61
C LEU A 141 6.72 -2.18 5.32
N LEU A 142 5.70 -1.40 4.89
CA LEU A 142 5.07 -1.60 3.58
C LEU A 142 6.10 -1.47 2.45
N PHE A 143 6.97 -0.46 2.52
CA PHE A 143 7.99 -0.23 1.49
C PHE A 143 9.06 -1.32 1.51
N LEU A 144 9.54 -1.72 2.70
CA LEU A 144 10.48 -2.82 2.83
C LEU A 144 9.92 -4.12 2.25
N TYR A 145 8.67 -4.45 2.59
CA TYR A 145 7.97 -5.61 2.02
C TYR A 145 7.99 -5.56 0.50
N TYR A 146 7.59 -4.42 -0.08
CA TYR A 146 7.50 -4.23 -1.51
C TYR A 146 8.84 -4.44 -2.23
N PHE A 147 9.92 -3.84 -1.72
CA PHE A 147 11.24 -3.97 -2.34
C PHE A 147 11.77 -5.41 -2.27
N ILE A 148 11.56 -6.11 -1.14
CA ILE A 148 11.91 -7.54 -1.03
C ILE A 148 11.06 -8.38 -1.99
N PHE A 149 9.76 -8.11 -2.08
CA PHE A 149 8.83 -8.84 -2.95
C PHE A 149 9.25 -8.73 -4.42
N LEU A 150 9.52 -7.51 -4.90
CA LEU A 150 9.98 -7.27 -6.27
C LEU A 150 11.35 -7.90 -6.54
N GLY A 151 12.31 -7.67 -5.64
CA GLY A 151 13.68 -8.17 -5.80
C GLY A 151 13.78 -9.70 -5.75
N SER A 152 12.82 -10.36 -5.07
CA SER A 152 12.76 -11.83 -4.99
C SER A 152 12.13 -12.49 -6.23
N ASN A 153 11.58 -11.72 -7.16
CA ASN A 153 10.93 -12.20 -8.41
C ASN A 153 9.94 -13.37 -8.18
N LEU A 154 9.00 -13.15 -7.25
CA LEU A 154 8.05 -14.17 -6.76
C LEU A 154 6.79 -14.31 -7.61
N ILE A 155 6.59 -13.43 -8.60
CA ILE A 155 5.40 -13.41 -9.44
C ILE A 155 5.78 -13.38 -10.91
N VAL A 156 5.11 -14.22 -11.72
CA VAL A 156 5.10 -14.11 -13.18
C VAL A 156 3.81 -13.39 -13.55
N ALA A 157 3.94 -12.14 -14.01
CA ALA A 157 2.80 -11.26 -14.30
C ALA A 157 2.13 -11.61 -15.64
N LYS A 158 0.79 -11.49 -15.67
CA LYS A 158 -0.04 -11.72 -16.87
C LYS A 158 -1.01 -10.56 -17.05
N PHE A 159 -1.34 -10.18 -18.29
CA PHE A 159 -2.34 -9.15 -18.55
C PHE A 159 -3.75 -9.52 -18.05
N SER A 160 -4.07 -10.81 -18.01
CA SER A 160 -5.34 -11.31 -17.45
C SER A 160 -5.50 -10.99 -15.96
N ASP A 161 -4.43 -10.65 -15.26
CA ASP A 161 -4.48 -10.29 -13.85
C ASP A 161 -5.12 -8.91 -13.57
N LEU A 162 -5.25 -8.06 -14.60
CA LEU A 162 -5.90 -6.76 -14.49
C LEU A 162 -7.32 -6.86 -13.89
N ILE A 163 -8.01 -7.98 -14.11
CA ILE A 163 -9.32 -8.22 -13.53
C ILE A 163 -9.31 -8.22 -12.00
N TYR A 164 -8.23 -8.71 -11.37
CA TYR A 164 -8.09 -8.69 -9.91
C TYR A 164 -7.99 -7.26 -9.36
N ILE A 165 -7.35 -6.35 -10.10
CA ILE A 165 -7.23 -4.93 -9.72
C ILE A 165 -8.61 -4.27 -9.77
N ILE A 166 -9.34 -4.47 -10.88
CA ILE A 166 -10.67 -3.89 -11.08
C ILE A 166 -11.61 -4.38 -9.98
N ILE A 167 -11.69 -5.70 -9.77
CA ILE A 167 -12.56 -6.28 -8.74
C ILE A 167 -12.13 -5.80 -7.35
N GLY A 168 -10.83 -5.82 -7.04
CA GLY A 168 -10.32 -5.48 -5.72
C GLY A 168 -10.62 -4.02 -5.34
N ILE A 169 -10.31 -3.07 -6.23
CA ILE A 169 -10.55 -1.64 -5.95
C ILE A 169 -12.05 -1.33 -5.96
N SER A 170 -12.84 -1.93 -6.87
CA SER A 170 -14.29 -1.73 -6.91
C SER A 170 -14.97 -2.28 -5.66
N SER A 171 -14.60 -3.48 -5.20
CA SER A 171 -15.12 -4.05 -3.95
C SER A 171 -14.77 -3.19 -2.74
N TYR A 172 -13.52 -2.72 -2.68
CA TYR A 172 -13.10 -1.80 -1.65
C TYR A 172 -13.88 -0.48 -1.69
N ALA A 173 -14.10 0.09 -2.89
CA ALA A 173 -14.87 1.32 -3.06
C ALA A 173 -16.26 1.21 -2.43
N VAL A 174 -16.98 0.11 -2.68
CA VAL A 174 -18.31 -0.14 -2.09
C VAL A 174 -18.24 -0.11 -0.57
N VAL A 175 -17.30 -0.84 0.02
CA VAL A 175 -17.13 -0.90 1.49
C VAL A 175 -16.76 0.49 2.03
N ALA A 176 -15.73 1.12 1.48
CA ALA A 176 -15.22 2.41 1.98
C ALA A 176 -16.27 3.53 1.87
N ILE A 177 -17.03 3.61 0.76
CA ILE A 177 -18.12 4.57 0.56
C ILE A 177 -19.21 4.34 1.61
N THR A 178 -19.65 3.10 1.79
CA THR A 178 -20.69 2.77 2.77
C THR A 178 -20.30 3.23 4.17
N PHE A 179 -19.09 2.88 4.62
CA PHE A 179 -18.63 3.26 5.95
C PHE A 179 -18.35 4.76 6.07
N ALA A 180 -17.80 5.41 5.05
CA ALA A 180 -17.53 6.85 5.08
C ALA A 180 -18.81 7.66 5.29
N PHE A 181 -19.87 7.34 4.56
CA PHE A 181 -21.15 8.03 4.73
C PHE A 181 -21.90 7.63 6.00
N SER A 182 -21.88 6.35 6.40
CA SER A 182 -22.57 5.87 7.61
C SER A 182 -21.96 6.42 8.89
N LEU A 183 -20.63 6.55 8.94
CA LEU A 183 -19.89 6.99 10.12
C LEU A 183 -19.51 8.48 10.07
N ASN A 184 -19.76 9.16 8.94
CA ASN A 184 -19.28 10.52 8.66
C ASN A 184 -17.77 10.70 8.87
N VAL A 185 -16.97 9.69 8.40
CA VAL A 185 -15.51 9.68 8.48
C VAL A 185 -14.92 9.72 7.08
N ASN A 186 -13.97 10.61 6.84
CA ASN A 186 -13.37 10.81 5.52
C ASN A 186 -12.33 9.74 5.17
N PHE A 187 -12.73 8.47 5.08
CA PHE A 187 -11.85 7.41 4.58
C PHE A 187 -11.47 7.68 3.13
N CYS A 188 -10.17 7.59 2.83
CA CYS A 188 -9.64 7.72 1.45
C CYS A 188 -10.12 8.95 0.69
N SER A 189 -10.35 10.05 1.38
CA SER A 189 -10.84 11.30 0.77
C SER A 189 -12.23 11.18 0.11
N ILE A 190 -13.10 10.29 0.60
CA ILE A 190 -14.43 10.05 0.02
C ILE A 190 -15.36 11.23 0.24
N LEU A 191 -15.35 11.87 1.42
CA LEU A 191 -16.25 12.96 1.77
C LEU A 191 -15.74 14.33 1.26
N HIS A 192 -14.44 14.53 1.28
CA HIS A 192 -13.75 15.73 0.76
C HIS A 192 -12.30 15.38 0.40
N ASN A 193 -11.68 16.16 -0.48
CA ASN A 193 -10.34 15.89 -0.98
C ASN A 193 -9.42 17.09 -0.82
N SER A 194 -8.21 16.84 -0.29
CA SER A 194 -7.17 17.88 -0.20
C SER A 194 -6.53 18.23 -1.55
N PHE A 195 -6.70 17.36 -2.57
CA PHE A 195 -6.21 17.62 -3.91
C PHE A 195 -7.22 18.49 -4.67
N ALA A 196 -6.87 19.76 -4.87
CA ALA A 196 -7.77 20.79 -5.40
C ALA A 196 -8.50 20.41 -6.71
N PRO A 197 -7.90 19.75 -7.72
CA PRO A 197 -8.63 19.35 -8.92
C PRO A 197 -9.78 18.37 -8.65
N LEU A 198 -9.59 17.40 -7.77
CA LEU A 198 -10.64 16.43 -7.41
C LEU A 198 -11.72 17.11 -6.54
N GLU A 199 -11.34 18.00 -5.63
CA GLU A 199 -12.29 18.76 -4.84
C GLU A 199 -13.14 19.72 -5.72
N ALA A 200 -12.55 20.31 -6.76
CA ALA A 200 -13.29 21.11 -7.74
C ALA A 200 -14.34 20.27 -8.49
N ILE A 201 -14.05 19.03 -8.85
CA ILE A 201 -15.05 18.12 -9.45
C ILE A 201 -16.17 17.86 -8.44
N ARG A 202 -15.85 17.60 -7.16
CA ARG A 202 -16.85 17.35 -6.12
C ARG A 202 -17.81 18.54 -5.95
N THR A 203 -17.28 19.75 -5.90
CA THR A 203 -18.06 20.97 -5.69
C THR A 203 -18.86 21.38 -6.92
N ALA A 204 -18.35 21.17 -8.13
CA ALA A 204 -19.00 21.54 -9.37
C ALA A 204 -20.00 20.48 -9.88
N CYS A 205 -19.68 19.19 -9.75
CA CYS A 205 -20.44 18.08 -10.35
C CYS A 205 -21.16 17.19 -9.32
N GLY A 206 -20.93 17.43 -8.02
CA GLY A 206 -21.53 16.67 -6.93
C GLY A 206 -20.78 15.36 -6.59
N ASN A 207 -21.19 14.77 -5.46
CA ASN A 207 -20.47 13.64 -4.85
C ASN A 207 -20.43 12.39 -5.73
N ILE A 208 -21.49 12.09 -6.49
CA ILE A 208 -21.55 10.87 -7.32
C ILE A 208 -20.47 10.91 -8.41
N VAL A 209 -20.41 12.02 -9.16
CA VAL A 209 -19.42 12.21 -10.24
C VAL A 209 -18.01 12.20 -9.66
N TYR A 210 -17.81 12.88 -8.53
CA TYR A 210 -16.55 12.86 -7.81
C TYR A 210 -16.08 11.46 -7.44
N LEU A 211 -16.95 10.62 -6.84
CA LEU A 211 -16.61 9.27 -6.43
C LEU A 211 -16.27 8.37 -7.62
N ILE A 212 -17.03 8.49 -8.71
CA ILE A 212 -16.71 7.78 -9.96
C ILE A 212 -15.31 8.17 -10.44
N CYS A 213 -15.00 9.47 -10.50
CA CYS A 213 -13.70 9.97 -10.91
C CYS A 213 -12.58 9.49 -9.97
N LEU A 214 -12.78 9.57 -8.65
CA LEU A 214 -11.81 9.17 -7.64
C LEU A 214 -11.40 7.70 -7.81
N PHE A 215 -12.36 6.80 -7.88
CA PHE A 215 -12.07 5.36 -7.99
C PHE A 215 -11.64 4.96 -9.40
N ALA A 216 -12.16 5.62 -10.45
CA ALA A 216 -11.68 5.40 -11.82
C ALA A 216 -10.20 5.75 -11.96
N VAL A 217 -9.77 6.90 -11.42
CA VAL A 217 -8.35 7.29 -11.39
C VAL A 217 -7.51 6.25 -10.63
N GLY A 218 -7.99 5.78 -9.47
CA GLY A 218 -7.31 4.74 -8.68
C GLY A 218 -7.15 3.43 -9.46
N ILE A 219 -8.21 2.96 -10.14
CA ILE A 219 -8.17 1.75 -10.98
C ILE A 219 -7.22 1.94 -12.16
N LEU A 220 -7.34 3.05 -12.90
CA LEU A 220 -6.51 3.31 -14.07
C LEU A 220 -5.03 3.43 -13.70
N ALA A 221 -4.71 4.14 -12.62
CA ALA A 221 -3.33 4.24 -12.13
C ALA A 221 -2.77 2.88 -11.71
N SER A 222 -3.54 2.08 -10.96
CA SER A 222 -3.13 0.72 -10.56
C SER A 222 -2.93 -0.21 -11.76
N CYS A 223 -3.83 -0.16 -12.74
CA CYS A 223 -3.70 -0.91 -13.98
C CYS A 223 -2.47 -0.48 -14.79
N ALA A 224 -2.20 0.82 -14.90
CA ALA A 224 -1.03 1.34 -15.59
C ALA A 224 0.27 0.84 -14.95
N VAL A 225 0.38 0.93 -13.62
CA VAL A 225 1.52 0.38 -12.86
C VAL A 225 1.69 -1.12 -13.14
N TYR A 226 0.60 -1.89 -13.08
CA TYR A 226 0.66 -3.32 -13.31
C TYR A 226 1.02 -3.68 -14.76
N ILE A 227 0.55 -2.93 -15.75
CA ILE A 227 0.92 -3.10 -17.17
C ILE A 227 2.43 -2.89 -17.35
N VAL A 228 2.96 -1.79 -16.83
CA VAL A 228 4.41 -1.50 -16.87
C VAL A 228 5.20 -2.63 -16.19
N PHE A 229 4.78 -3.03 -14.99
CA PHE A 229 5.39 -4.15 -14.30
C PHE A 229 5.34 -5.44 -15.13
N THR A 230 4.21 -5.75 -15.75
CA THR A 230 4.05 -6.96 -16.58
C THR A 230 5.01 -6.96 -17.77
N ILE A 231 5.18 -5.82 -18.45
CA ILE A 231 6.11 -5.69 -19.57
C ILE A 231 7.56 -5.93 -19.10
N LEU A 232 7.97 -5.32 -17.98
CA LEU A 232 9.31 -5.48 -17.41
C LEU A 232 9.54 -6.92 -16.91
N ASN A 233 8.57 -7.47 -16.17
CA ASN A 233 8.64 -8.81 -15.60
C ASN A 233 8.75 -9.88 -16.67
N ARG A 234 8.06 -9.74 -17.81
CA ARG A 234 8.18 -10.65 -18.94
C ARG A 234 9.58 -10.66 -19.54
N LYS A 235 10.23 -9.50 -19.69
CA LYS A 235 11.61 -9.41 -20.19
C LYS A 235 12.59 -10.18 -19.29
N ILE A 236 12.40 -10.09 -17.96
CA ILE A 236 13.26 -10.78 -16.99
C ILE A 236 13.00 -12.30 -16.98
N ASN A 237 11.77 -12.73 -17.25
CA ASN A 237 11.34 -14.14 -17.17
C ASN A 237 11.21 -14.84 -18.52
N ILE A 238 11.79 -14.31 -19.62
CA ILE A 238 11.69 -14.90 -20.98
C ILE A 238 12.09 -16.38 -20.98
N GLY A 239 13.10 -16.79 -20.19
CA GLY A 239 13.51 -18.18 -20.07
C GLY A 239 12.52 -19.09 -19.36
N LYS A 240 11.75 -18.56 -18.39
CA LYS A 240 10.80 -19.34 -17.57
C LYS A 240 9.43 -19.54 -18.25
N ILE A 241 9.12 -18.74 -19.27
CA ILE A 241 7.83 -18.78 -19.98
C ILE A 241 7.84 -19.82 -21.10
N LYS A 242 9.02 -20.29 -21.52
CA LYS A 242 9.20 -21.24 -22.63
C LYS A 242 9.20 -22.72 -22.21
N GLU A 243 9.12 -23.02 -20.93
CA GLU A 243 8.94 -24.40 -20.46
C GLU A 243 7.42 -24.67 -20.32
N PRO A 244 6.89 -25.67 -21.06
CA PRO A 244 5.48 -26.04 -21.02
C PRO A 244 5.07 -26.67 -19.68
#